data_5f8c3451a53f997c4a6f205675196c40
#
_entry.id   5f8c3451a53f997c4a6f205675196c40
#
_cell.length_a   1.000
_cell.length_b   1.000
_cell.length_c   1.000
_cell.angle_alpha   90.00
_cell.angle_beta   90.00
_cell.angle_gamma   90.00
#
_symmetry.space_group_name_H-M   'P 1'
#
loop_
_entity.id
_entity.type
_entity.pdbx_description
1 polymer ?
#
loop_
_entity_poly.entity_id
_entity_poly.type
_entity_poly.pdbx_seq_one_letter_code
_entity_poly.pdbx_strand_id
1 'polypeptide(L)'
;MSIEVSEEIIRNFHLFWDNYPAPVMLVHKSRNIIAANKIGEEIGCPVGARCVDIGEKKHHASCKANRALQERTGVRDVAYVEHLGQVVDGYWIPLAGVEDVYVHFGNDITEWAAERLLTKKEECSGADCGSCSAA
;
A
#
# COMPACT_ATOMS: atom_id res chain seq x y z
N MET A 1 -19.35 1.04 -14.87
CA MET A 1 -19.98 0.48 -13.65
C MET A 1 -19.58 1.33 -12.45
N SER A 2 -20.58 1.79 -11.71
CA SER A 2 -20.31 2.43 -10.44
C SER A 2 -19.81 1.37 -9.43
N ILE A 3 -18.72 1.67 -8.75
CA ILE A 3 -18.22 0.81 -7.69
C ILE A 3 -19.00 1.20 -6.43
N GLU A 4 -19.90 0.33 -6.04
CA GLU A 4 -20.68 0.57 -4.83
C GLU A 4 -19.98 -0.06 -3.62
N VAL A 5 -19.46 0.80 -2.76
CA VAL A 5 -19.05 0.44 -1.42
C VAL A 5 -20.01 1.13 -0.46
N SER A 6 -20.54 0.40 0.50
CA SER A 6 -21.56 0.95 1.40
C SER A 6 -21.04 2.18 2.15
N GLU A 7 -21.94 3.14 2.39
CA GLU A 7 -21.61 4.34 3.18
C GLU A 7 -21.16 3.99 4.61
N GLU A 8 -21.65 2.90 5.15
CA GLU A 8 -21.25 2.40 6.46
C GLU A 8 -19.76 2.00 6.48
N ILE A 9 -19.29 1.31 5.44
CA ILE A 9 -17.87 0.93 5.32
C ILE A 9 -17.00 2.18 5.22
N ILE A 10 -17.39 3.15 4.40
CA ILE A 10 -16.65 4.41 4.25
C ILE A 10 -16.60 5.16 5.58
N ARG A 11 -17.72 5.26 6.29
CA ARG A 11 -17.81 5.90 7.60
C ARG A 11 -16.94 5.21 8.63
N ASN A 12 -16.95 3.87 8.67
CA ASN A 12 -16.08 3.08 9.54
C ASN A 12 -14.60 3.26 9.21
N PHE A 13 -14.27 3.34 7.93
CA PHE A 13 -12.91 3.66 7.50
C PHE A 13 -12.43 4.97 8.12
N HIS A 14 -13.21 6.03 8.00
CA HIS A 14 -12.86 7.34 8.57
C HIS A 14 -12.79 7.31 10.10
N LEU A 15 -13.68 6.55 10.73
CA LEU A 15 -13.68 6.39 12.20
C LEU A 15 -12.35 5.82 12.71
N PHE A 16 -11.79 4.82 12.02
CA PHE A 16 -10.55 4.16 12.44
C PHE A 16 -9.28 4.85 11.94
N TRP A 17 -9.30 5.48 10.78
CA TRP A 17 -8.09 5.88 10.09
C TRP A 17 -7.85 7.38 9.97
N ASP A 18 -8.84 8.24 10.22
CA ASP A 18 -8.69 9.67 10.01
C ASP A 18 -7.55 10.29 10.82
N ASN A 19 -7.32 9.82 12.02
CA ASN A 19 -6.25 10.32 12.88
C ASN A 19 -4.95 9.53 12.78
N TYR A 20 -4.87 8.56 11.88
CA TYR A 20 -3.61 7.85 11.64
C TYR A 20 -2.55 8.81 11.09
N PRO A 21 -1.31 8.80 11.63
CA PRO A 21 -0.29 9.82 11.31
C PRO A 21 0.43 9.59 9.98
N ALA A 22 -0.13 8.84 9.08
CA ALA A 22 0.36 8.60 7.73
C ALA A 22 -0.82 8.48 6.76
N PRO A 23 -0.60 8.61 5.43
CA PRO A 23 -1.68 8.43 4.46
C PRO A 23 -2.23 7.01 4.49
N VAL A 24 -3.56 6.88 4.52
CA VAL A 24 -4.28 5.60 4.42
C VAL A 24 -5.36 5.73 3.37
N MET A 25 -5.48 4.73 2.51
CA MET A 25 -6.49 4.68 1.47
C MET A 25 -7.35 3.42 1.59
N LEU A 26 -8.64 3.57 1.31
CA LEU A 26 -9.56 2.48 1.06
C LEU A 26 -9.67 2.31 -0.45
N VAL A 27 -9.34 1.14 -0.98
CA VAL A 27 -9.16 0.91 -2.41
C VAL A 27 -9.95 -0.31 -2.86
N HIS A 28 -10.58 -0.21 -4.03
CA HIS A 28 -11.25 -1.33 -4.70
C HIS A 28 -10.25 -2.13 -5.55
N LYS A 29 -10.55 -3.38 -5.86
CA LYS A 29 -9.71 -4.25 -6.72
C LYS A 29 -9.37 -3.63 -8.08
N SER A 30 -10.22 -2.76 -8.58
CA SER A 30 -9.98 -1.99 -9.81
C SER A 30 -8.92 -0.91 -9.66
N ARG A 31 -8.42 -0.72 -8.46
CA ARG A 31 -7.51 0.34 -8.03
C ARG A 31 -8.16 1.71 -7.85
N ASN A 32 -9.48 1.81 -7.95
CA ASN A 32 -10.18 3.06 -7.60
C ASN A 32 -10.05 3.35 -6.11
N ILE A 33 -9.65 4.56 -5.78
CA ILE A 33 -9.59 5.06 -4.41
C ILE A 33 -10.99 5.43 -3.98
N ILE A 34 -11.52 4.72 -2.98
CA ILE A 34 -12.88 4.92 -2.46
C ILE A 34 -12.89 6.01 -1.39
N ALA A 35 -11.87 6.01 -0.55
CA ALA A 35 -11.71 6.98 0.53
C ALA A 35 -10.23 7.13 0.90
N ALA A 36 -9.89 8.26 1.49
CA ALA A 36 -8.58 8.52 2.06
C ALA A 36 -8.75 9.18 3.42
N ASN A 37 -7.81 8.94 4.34
CA ASN A 37 -7.84 9.61 5.63
C ASN A 37 -7.40 11.09 5.49
N LYS A 38 -7.41 11.85 6.60
CA LYS A 38 -7.07 13.28 6.56
C LYS A 38 -5.73 13.57 5.90
N ILE A 39 -4.69 12.85 6.29
CA ILE A 39 -3.35 13.03 5.70
C ILE A 39 -3.33 12.62 4.22
N GLY A 40 -4.02 11.54 3.87
CA GLY A 40 -4.15 11.11 2.47
C GLY A 40 -4.80 12.17 1.60
N GLU A 41 -5.86 12.82 2.09
CA GLU A 41 -6.51 13.94 1.38
C GLU A 41 -5.59 15.16 1.26
N GLU A 42 -4.87 15.51 2.32
CA GLU A 42 -3.93 16.64 2.34
C GLU A 42 -2.79 16.49 1.33
N ILE A 43 -2.26 15.27 1.16
CA ILE A 43 -1.17 15.01 0.21
C ILE A 43 -1.67 14.78 -1.22
N GLY A 44 -2.99 14.83 -1.44
CA GLY A 44 -3.58 14.75 -2.77
C GLY A 44 -3.87 13.34 -3.26
N CYS A 45 -4.24 12.40 -2.38
CA CYS A 45 -4.81 11.12 -2.81
C CYS A 45 -6.24 11.34 -3.33
N PRO A 46 -6.46 11.42 -4.64
CA PRO A 46 -7.75 11.83 -5.18
C PRO A 46 -8.75 10.69 -5.11
N VAL A 47 -9.77 10.84 -4.26
CA VAL A 47 -10.91 9.93 -4.22
C VAL A 47 -11.59 9.88 -5.61
N GLY A 48 -11.89 8.68 -6.09
CA GLY A 48 -12.46 8.47 -7.42
C GLY A 48 -11.42 8.21 -8.52
N ALA A 49 -10.16 8.54 -8.32
CA ALA A 49 -9.10 8.19 -9.24
C ALA A 49 -8.55 6.77 -8.96
N ARG A 50 -7.85 6.22 -9.92
CA ARG A 50 -7.15 4.94 -9.72
C ARG A 50 -5.75 5.21 -9.14
N CYS A 51 -5.43 4.51 -8.06
CA CYS A 51 -4.13 4.69 -7.41
C CYS A 51 -2.94 4.36 -8.34
N VAL A 52 -3.11 3.40 -9.26
CA VAL A 52 -2.08 3.03 -10.24
C VAL A 52 -1.79 4.10 -11.28
N ASP A 53 -2.69 5.07 -11.42
CA ASP A 53 -2.52 6.20 -12.36
C ASP A 53 -1.84 7.40 -11.69
N ILE A 54 -1.55 7.31 -10.39
CA ILE A 54 -0.81 8.31 -9.65
C ILE A 54 0.69 8.05 -9.83
N GLY A 55 1.41 9.02 -10.39
CA GLY A 55 2.82 8.86 -10.69
C GLY A 55 3.09 7.96 -11.90
N GLU A 56 4.24 7.33 -11.94
CA GLU A 56 4.64 6.45 -13.04
C GLU A 56 4.24 4.99 -12.77
N LYS A 57 3.94 4.24 -13.83
CA LYS A 57 3.59 2.81 -13.72
C LYS A 57 4.62 1.97 -12.96
N LYS A 58 5.91 2.28 -13.14
CA LYS A 58 6.99 1.56 -12.43
C LYS A 58 6.90 1.68 -10.91
N HIS A 59 6.29 2.75 -10.38
CA HIS A 59 6.11 2.96 -8.95
C HIS A 59 5.13 1.95 -8.33
N HIS A 60 4.32 1.30 -9.16
CA HIS A 60 3.30 0.34 -8.73
C HIS A 60 3.66 -1.11 -9.03
N ALA A 61 4.87 -1.36 -9.55
CA ALA A 61 5.32 -2.70 -9.94
C ALA A 61 5.37 -3.70 -8.77
N SER A 62 5.63 -3.22 -7.57
CA SER A 62 5.72 -4.04 -6.34
C SER A 62 4.42 -4.08 -5.54
N CYS A 63 3.31 -3.57 -6.08
CA CYS A 63 2.02 -3.58 -5.38
C CYS A 63 1.56 -4.99 -5.05
N LYS A 64 1.22 -5.24 -3.80
CA LYS A 64 0.79 -6.54 -3.29
C LYS A 64 -0.74 -6.69 -3.17
N ALA A 65 -1.49 -5.75 -3.72
CA ALA A 65 -2.95 -5.74 -3.59
C ALA A 65 -3.62 -7.00 -4.14
N ASN A 66 -3.20 -7.48 -5.31
CA ASN A 66 -3.77 -8.71 -5.88
C ASN A 66 -3.54 -9.91 -4.98
N ARG A 67 -2.33 -10.02 -4.42
CA ARG A 67 -1.99 -11.10 -3.49
C ARG A 67 -2.85 -11.05 -2.24
N ALA A 68 -2.99 -9.87 -1.63
CA ALA A 68 -3.81 -9.68 -0.44
C ALA A 68 -5.27 -10.07 -0.69
N LEU A 69 -5.85 -9.62 -1.79
CA LEU A 69 -7.22 -9.94 -2.15
C LEU A 69 -7.43 -11.42 -2.45
N GLN A 70 -6.48 -12.05 -3.14
CA GLN A 70 -6.55 -13.47 -3.49
C GLN A 70 -6.40 -14.37 -2.26
N GLU A 71 -5.48 -14.06 -1.38
CA GLU A 71 -5.24 -14.80 -0.14
C GLU A 71 -6.23 -14.44 0.98
N ARG A 72 -6.98 -13.36 0.81
CA ARG A 72 -7.93 -12.81 1.81
C ARG A 72 -7.29 -12.57 3.17
N THR A 73 -6.03 -12.14 3.17
CA THR A 73 -5.27 -11.85 4.36
C THR A 73 -4.37 -10.64 4.15
N GLY A 74 -3.99 -9.98 5.24
CA GLY A 74 -3.08 -8.85 5.16
C GLY A 74 -1.71 -9.26 4.63
N VAL A 75 -1.16 -8.44 3.75
CA VAL A 75 0.19 -8.59 3.22
C VAL A 75 1.02 -7.40 3.65
N ARG A 76 2.20 -7.67 4.18
CA ARG A 76 3.21 -6.68 4.56
C ARG A 76 4.42 -6.82 3.66
N ASP A 77 4.95 -5.70 3.22
CA ASP A 77 6.20 -5.66 2.46
C ASP A 77 7.03 -4.46 2.90
N VAL A 78 8.27 -4.72 3.32
CA VAL A 78 9.22 -3.68 3.69
C VAL A 78 10.22 -3.53 2.56
N ALA A 79 10.24 -2.36 1.93
CA ALA A 79 11.08 -2.15 0.76
C ALA A 79 11.61 -0.71 0.68
N TYR A 80 12.77 -0.57 0.07
CA TYR A 80 13.27 0.73 -0.34
C TYR A 80 12.50 1.22 -1.56
N VAL A 81 11.90 2.39 -1.44
CA VAL A 81 11.14 3.03 -2.51
C VAL A 81 12.00 4.13 -3.13
N GLU A 82 12.60 3.82 -4.27
CA GLU A 82 13.64 4.63 -4.89
C GLU A 82 13.18 6.07 -5.18
N HIS A 83 11.99 6.26 -5.74
CA HIS A 83 11.49 7.59 -6.09
C HIS A 83 11.16 8.47 -4.87
N LEU A 84 10.98 7.87 -3.70
CA LEU A 84 10.78 8.59 -2.43
C LEU A 84 12.08 8.74 -1.64
N GLY A 85 13.09 7.92 -1.93
CA GLY A 85 14.30 7.85 -1.12
C GLY A 85 14.04 7.33 0.30
N GLN A 86 13.04 6.46 0.47
CA GLN A 86 12.57 6.01 1.77
C GLN A 86 12.46 4.49 1.83
N VAL A 87 12.70 3.94 3.03
CA VAL A 87 12.28 2.57 3.35
C VAL A 87 10.85 2.63 3.87
N VAL A 88 9.95 1.94 3.19
CA VAL A 88 8.52 1.94 3.51
C VAL A 88 8.08 0.57 3.99
N ASP A 89 7.43 0.54 5.15
CA ASP A 89 6.73 -0.60 5.70
C ASP A 89 5.29 -0.56 5.20
N GLY A 90 5.03 -1.27 4.11
CA GLY A 90 3.76 -1.22 3.39
C GLY A 90 2.81 -2.34 3.76
N TYR A 91 1.52 -2.02 3.77
CA TYR A 91 0.44 -2.94 4.13
C TYR A 91 -0.69 -2.90 3.11
N TRP A 92 -1.20 -4.06 2.75
CA TRP A 92 -2.41 -4.25 1.96
C TRP A 92 -3.31 -5.17 2.75
N ILE A 93 -4.42 -4.66 3.27
CA ILE A 93 -5.27 -5.36 4.23
C ILE A 93 -6.68 -5.50 3.64
N PRO A 94 -7.09 -6.69 3.19
CA PRO A 94 -8.46 -6.91 2.75
C PRO A 94 -9.44 -6.73 3.90
N LEU A 95 -10.62 -6.21 3.62
CA LEU A 95 -11.67 -6.10 4.63
C LEU A 95 -12.26 -7.49 4.92
N ALA A 96 -12.41 -7.80 6.20
CA ALA A 96 -13.05 -9.05 6.62
C ALA A 96 -14.52 -9.08 6.20
N GLY A 97 -14.93 -10.09 5.46
CA GLY A 97 -16.32 -10.26 5.02
C GLY A 97 -16.77 -9.36 3.89
N VAL A 98 -15.88 -8.54 3.34
CA VAL A 98 -16.16 -7.67 2.19
C VAL A 98 -15.18 -7.99 1.08
N GLU A 99 -15.68 -8.49 -0.03
CA GLU A 99 -14.84 -8.84 -1.17
C GLU A 99 -14.38 -7.58 -1.93
N ASP A 100 -13.24 -7.70 -2.60
CA ASP A 100 -12.76 -6.73 -3.58
C ASP A 100 -12.33 -5.36 -3.04
N VAL A 101 -12.26 -5.19 -1.72
CA VAL A 101 -11.88 -3.92 -1.07
C VAL A 101 -10.76 -4.17 -0.06
N TYR A 102 -9.79 -3.28 -0.06
CA TYR A 102 -8.67 -3.36 0.87
C TYR A 102 -8.25 -1.96 1.37
N VAL A 103 -7.61 -1.95 2.53
CA VAL A 103 -6.93 -0.77 3.07
C VAL A 103 -5.46 -0.85 2.68
N HIS A 104 -4.91 0.24 2.20
CA HIS A 104 -3.49 0.34 1.85
C HIS A 104 -2.86 1.54 2.54
N PHE A 105 -1.72 1.30 3.17
CA PHE A 105 -0.89 2.35 3.74
C PHE A 105 0.57 1.91 3.81
N GLY A 106 1.46 2.87 3.94
CA GLY A 106 2.87 2.61 4.18
C GLY A 106 3.43 3.59 5.19
N ASN A 107 4.25 3.09 6.09
CA ASN A 107 4.95 3.91 7.07
C ASN A 107 6.40 4.11 6.65
N ASP A 108 6.86 5.35 6.68
CA ASP A 108 8.28 5.66 6.49
C ASP A 108 9.06 5.22 7.72
N ILE A 109 9.87 4.19 7.56
CA ILE A 109 10.72 3.65 8.62
C ILE A 109 12.22 3.88 8.36
N THR A 110 12.54 4.77 7.44
CA THR A 110 13.93 5.02 7.02
C THR A 110 14.86 5.27 8.18
N GLU A 111 14.43 6.05 9.15
CA GLU A 111 15.22 6.40 10.35
C GLU A 111 15.63 5.17 11.18
N TRP A 112 14.80 4.13 11.17
CA TRP A 112 15.03 2.89 11.94
C TRP A 112 15.50 1.73 11.08
N ALA A 113 15.63 1.93 9.78
CA ALA A 113 15.97 0.86 8.86
C ALA A 113 17.46 0.49 8.92
N ALA A 114 17.75 -0.80 8.78
CA ALA A 114 19.13 -1.26 8.62
C ALA A 114 19.70 -0.74 7.29
N GLU A 115 20.99 -0.45 7.26
CA GLU A 115 21.71 0.11 6.11
C GLU A 115 21.44 -0.66 4.80
N ARG A 116 21.37 -1.99 4.88
CA ARG A 116 21.04 -2.88 3.74
C ARG A 116 19.70 -2.60 3.09
N LEU A 117 18.76 -1.94 3.80
CA LEU A 117 17.44 -1.59 3.29
C LEU A 117 17.40 -0.20 2.64
N LEU A 118 18.46 0.59 2.79
CA LEU A 118 18.53 1.95 2.25
C LEU A 118 18.92 2.02 0.79
N THR A 119 19.26 0.88 0.19
CA THR A 119 19.67 0.80 -1.20
C THR A 119 18.80 -0.20 -1.96
N LYS A 120 18.73 -0.01 -3.27
CA LYS A 120 18.08 -0.99 -4.14
C LYS A 120 18.78 -2.34 -3.96
N LYS A 121 17.99 -3.41 -3.78
CA LYS A 121 18.54 -4.76 -3.76
C LYS A 121 19.23 -5.02 -5.10
N GLU A 122 20.50 -5.40 -5.06
CA GLU A 122 21.18 -5.92 -6.23
C GLU A 122 20.48 -7.22 -6.65
N GLU A 123 20.28 -7.40 -7.94
CA GLU A 123 19.73 -8.65 -8.45
C GLU A 123 20.66 -9.80 -8.08
N CYS A 124 20.11 -10.78 -7.39
CA CYS A 124 20.87 -11.99 -7.08
C CYS A 124 21.18 -12.76 -8.34
N SER A 125 22.46 -12.98 -8.61
CA SER A 125 22.91 -13.85 -9.70
C SER A 125 23.50 -15.13 -9.12
N GLY A 126 22.94 -16.29 -9.47
CA GLY A 126 23.48 -17.60 -9.14
C GLY A 126 23.13 -18.12 -7.74
N ALA A 127 24.06 -18.87 -7.12
CA ALA A 127 23.82 -19.68 -5.92
C ALA A 127 23.53 -18.89 -4.64
N ASP A 128 23.74 -17.58 -4.64
CA ASP A 128 23.58 -16.74 -3.44
C ASP A 128 22.19 -16.12 -3.30
N CYS A 129 21.23 -16.49 -4.15
CA CYS A 129 19.86 -15.96 -4.12
C CYS A 129 19.16 -16.16 -2.77
N GLY A 130 19.51 -17.18 -2.02
CA GLY A 130 18.97 -17.44 -0.68
C GLY A 130 19.28 -16.34 0.34
N SER A 131 20.41 -15.65 0.20
CA SER A 131 20.80 -14.56 1.10
C SER A 131 20.03 -13.26 0.81
N CYS A 132 19.48 -13.10 -0.39
CA CYS A 132 18.71 -11.94 -0.80
C CYS A 132 17.26 -11.97 -0.33
N SER A 133 16.75 -13.14 0.06
CA SER A 133 15.37 -13.33 0.51
C SER A 133 15.17 -13.14 2.00
N ALA A 134 16.22 -12.94 2.76
CA ALA A 134 16.11 -12.65 4.19
C ALA A 134 15.51 -11.26 4.40
N ALA A 135 14.28 -11.26 4.86
CA ALA A 135 13.57 -10.04 5.22
C ALA A 135 14.18 -9.41 6.46
#